data_1c5fc750704f7d6d272e32347940cb5c
#
_entry.id   1c5fc750704f7d6d272e32347940cb5c
#
_cell.length_a   1.000
_cell.length_b   1.000
_cell.length_c   1.000
_cell.angle_alpha   90.00
_cell.angle_beta   90.00
_cell.angle_gamma   90.00
#
_symmetry.space_group_name_H-M   'P 1'
#
loop_
_entity.id
_entity.type
_entity.pdbx_description
1 polymer ?
#
loop_
_entity_poly.entity_id
_entity_poly.type
_entity_poly.pdbx_seq_one_letter_code
_entity_poly.pdbx_strand_id
1 'polypeptide(L)'
;MKKLVYSLLLILGILAIIVTCLEVFSSYTVSESINKEAPVKTYQEITINAPAQKVYQIMSDIDHLEDWHSDVKNPKLNGVFKKGSTFDWKSGGLNIHSTLHTVHLGHKIGWSGKAFGAFAIHNWSFIEHNGKTTVKVEESMEGWLVSLMKSTFQKGLESSLQIWLKNLKIQAEKNDLT
;
A
#
# COMPACT_ATOMS: atom_id res chain seq x y z
N MET A 1 -28.88 36.01 7.97
CA MET A 1 -27.77 35.56 7.08
C MET A 1 -26.40 35.66 7.73
N LYS A 2 -25.92 36.82 8.24
CA LYS A 2 -24.56 36.96 8.85
C LYS A 2 -24.31 35.99 10.01
N LYS A 3 -25.27 35.83 10.97
CA LYS A 3 -25.12 34.88 12.08
C LYS A 3 -24.95 33.41 11.62
N LEU A 4 -25.69 32.98 10.58
CA LEU A 4 -25.54 31.63 10.02
C LEU A 4 -24.16 31.42 9.40
N VAL A 5 -23.64 32.43 8.68
CA VAL A 5 -22.29 32.38 8.08
C VAL A 5 -21.22 32.27 9.18
N TYR A 6 -21.33 33.08 10.26
CA TYR A 6 -20.37 32.98 11.38
C TYR A 6 -20.42 31.63 12.10
N SER A 7 -21.61 31.06 12.30
CA SER A 7 -21.77 29.74 12.90
C SER A 7 -21.14 28.66 12.01
N LEU A 8 -21.34 28.72 10.69
CA LEU A 8 -20.75 27.78 9.75
C LEU A 8 -19.22 27.87 9.74
N LEU A 9 -18.67 29.10 9.71
CA LEU A 9 -17.22 29.30 9.76
C LEU A 9 -16.61 28.79 11.08
N LEU A 10 -17.31 28.98 12.20
CA LEU A 10 -16.87 28.45 13.51
C LEU A 10 -16.84 26.91 13.48
N ILE A 11 -17.88 26.25 12.98
CA ILE A 11 -17.95 24.78 12.85
C ILE A 11 -16.82 24.26 11.97
N LEU A 12 -16.59 24.88 10.82
CA LEU A 12 -15.49 24.50 9.92
C LEU A 12 -14.11 24.68 10.59
N GLY A 13 -13.92 25.76 11.36
CA GLY A 13 -12.70 25.99 12.12
C GLY A 13 -12.46 24.92 13.18
N ILE A 14 -13.48 24.55 13.94
CA ILE A 14 -13.41 23.47 14.94
C ILE A 14 -13.09 22.13 14.27
N LEU A 15 -13.75 21.80 13.15
CA LEU A 15 -13.48 20.58 12.38
C LEU A 15 -12.03 20.53 11.89
N ALA A 16 -11.52 21.63 11.36
CA ALA A 16 -10.13 21.72 10.91
C ALA A 16 -9.15 21.47 12.06
N ILE A 17 -9.39 22.04 13.25
CA ILE A 17 -8.58 21.81 14.45
C ILE A 17 -8.63 20.32 14.84
N ILE A 18 -9.82 19.71 14.89
CA ILE A 18 -9.98 18.29 15.25
C ILE A 18 -9.18 17.41 14.28
N VAL A 19 -9.33 17.60 12.95
CA VAL A 19 -8.61 16.83 11.94
C VAL A 19 -7.10 17.02 12.09
N THR A 20 -6.65 18.25 12.31
CA THR A 20 -5.22 18.53 12.53
C THR A 20 -4.70 17.81 13.78
N CYS A 21 -5.45 17.83 14.88
CA CYS A 21 -5.08 17.10 16.10
C CYS A 21 -5.02 15.59 15.84
N LEU A 22 -6.04 15.01 15.16
CA LEU A 22 -6.05 13.59 14.80
C LEU A 22 -4.83 13.21 13.95
N GLU A 23 -4.44 14.05 13.00
CA GLU A 23 -3.29 13.78 12.13
C GLU A 23 -1.95 13.91 12.86
N VAL A 24 -1.79 14.96 13.69
CA VAL A 24 -0.53 15.24 14.40
C VAL A 24 -0.28 14.27 15.55
N PHE A 25 -1.34 13.89 16.28
CA PHE A 25 -1.22 13.01 17.45
C PHE A 25 -1.40 11.53 17.12
N SER A 26 -1.68 11.16 15.87
CA SER A 26 -1.67 9.75 15.45
C SER A 26 -0.26 9.20 15.41
N SER A 27 0.00 8.17 16.20
CA SER A 27 1.25 7.41 16.18
C SER A 27 1.01 6.01 15.64
N TYR A 28 1.88 5.55 14.74
CA TYR A 28 1.80 4.23 14.14
C TYR A 28 3.11 3.47 14.37
N THR A 29 3.02 2.18 14.64
CA THR A 29 4.19 1.35 14.86
C THR A 29 4.55 0.62 13.56
N VAL A 30 5.72 0.96 13.01
CA VAL A 30 6.31 0.20 11.90
C VAL A 30 6.66 -1.21 12.38
N SER A 31 6.18 -2.22 11.68
CA SER A 31 6.40 -3.63 12.01
C SER A 31 6.61 -4.44 10.72
N GLU A 32 7.36 -5.54 10.82
CA GLU A 32 7.49 -6.51 9.74
C GLU A 32 6.25 -7.41 9.60
N SER A 33 5.34 -7.35 10.55
CA SER A 33 4.06 -8.08 10.54
C SER A 33 2.90 -7.12 10.49
N ILE A 34 1.83 -7.53 9.82
CA ILE A 34 0.57 -6.77 9.82
C ILE A 34 0.02 -6.61 11.26
N ASN A 35 -0.67 -5.52 11.51
CA ASN A 35 -1.41 -5.32 12.75
C ASN A 35 -2.69 -6.19 12.72
N LYS A 36 -2.71 -7.26 13.52
CA LYS A 36 -3.86 -8.19 13.60
C LYS A 36 -5.11 -7.54 14.19
N GLU A 37 -4.96 -6.46 14.95
CA GLU A 37 -6.06 -5.70 15.56
C GLU A 37 -6.50 -4.51 14.70
N ALA A 38 -5.87 -4.30 13.53
CA ALA A 38 -6.24 -3.23 12.63
C ALA A 38 -7.71 -3.33 12.21
N PRO A 39 -8.42 -2.18 12.09
CA PRO A 39 -9.83 -2.16 11.69
C PRO A 39 -10.07 -2.72 10.29
N VAL A 40 -9.08 -2.63 9.40
CA VAL A 40 -9.11 -3.13 8.03
C VAL A 40 -7.91 -4.02 7.79
N LYS A 41 -8.12 -5.21 7.27
CA LYS A 41 -7.05 -6.14 6.91
C LYS A 41 -7.54 -7.18 5.90
N THR A 42 -6.62 -7.67 5.07
CA THR A 42 -6.92 -8.72 4.11
C THR A 42 -5.69 -9.58 3.81
N TYR A 43 -5.96 -10.77 3.33
CA TYR A 43 -4.98 -11.70 2.79
C TYR A 43 -5.49 -12.19 1.44
N GLN A 44 -4.61 -12.18 0.45
CA GLN A 44 -4.93 -12.68 -0.88
C GLN A 44 -3.73 -13.42 -1.46
N GLU A 45 -3.98 -14.29 -2.44
CA GLU A 45 -2.94 -15.00 -3.15
C GLU A 45 -3.32 -15.28 -4.60
N ILE A 46 -2.30 -15.47 -5.43
CA ILE A 46 -2.44 -15.88 -6.83
C ILE A 46 -1.28 -16.76 -7.23
N THR A 47 -1.52 -17.72 -8.16
CA THR A 47 -0.46 -18.47 -8.81
C THR A 47 -0.11 -17.83 -10.15
N ILE A 48 1.18 -17.57 -10.36
CA ILE A 48 1.78 -16.97 -11.54
C ILE A 48 2.67 -18.02 -12.23
N ASN A 49 2.52 -18.19 -13.55
CA ASN A 49 3.30 -19.14 -14.34
C ASN A 49 4.65 -18.50 -14.75
N ALA A 50 5.45 -18.17 -13.77
CA ALA A 50 6.80 -17.60 -13.91
C ALA A 50 7.64 -17.94 -12.67
N PRO A 51 9.00 -17.99 -12.80
CA PRO A 51 9.90 -18.20 -11.65
C PRO A 51 9.79 -17.06 -10.63
N ALA A 52 10.00 -17.38 -9.33
CA ALA A 52 9.89 -16.40 -8.25
C ALA A 52 10.86 -15.21 -8.43
N GLN A 53 12.04 -15.47 -8.96
CA GLN A 53 13.03 -14.42 -9.24
C GLN A 53 12.47 -13.37 -10.22
N LYS A 54 11.81 -13.77 -11.32
CA LYS A 54 11.19 -12.85 -12.28
C LYS A 54 10.07 -12.03 -11.64
N VAL A 55 9.16 -12.69 -10.91
CA VAL A 55 8.04 -12.03 -10.23
C VAL A 55 8.54 -11.04 -9.19
N TYR A 56 9.54 -11.43 -8.40
CA TYR A 56 10.19 -10.57 -7.41
C TYR A 56 10.84 -9.34 -8.06
N GLN A 57 11.57 -9.51 -9.16
CA GLN A 57 12.23 -8.41 -9.88
C GLN A 57 11.22 -7.36 -10.34
N ILE A 58 10.09 -7.78 -10.92
CA ILE A 58 9.02 -6.88 -11.35
C ILE A 58 8.47 -6.09 -10.16
N MET A 59 8.25 -6.75 -9.02
CA MET A 59 7.69 -6.10 -7.83
C MET A 59 8.69 -5.21 -7.10
N SER A 60 9.98 -5.51 -7.17
CA SER A 60 11.05 -4.73 -6.53
C SER A 60 11.53 -3.53 -7.34
N ASP A 61 11.15 -3.45 -8.61
CA ASP A 61 11.46 -2.32 -9.49
C ASP A 61 10.45 -1.17 -9.26
N ILE A 62 10.65 -0.48 -8.12
CA ILE A 62 9.72 0.52 -7.62
C ILE A 62 9.51 1.65 -8.63
N ASP A 63 10.57 2.15 -9.27
CA ASP A 63 10.50 3.28 -10.19
C ASP A 63 9.66 2.98 -11.46
N HIS A 64 9.42 1.69 -11.76
CA HIS A 64 8.65 1.22 -12.93
C HIS A 64 7.30 0.57 -12.57
N LEU A 65 6.82 0.70 -11.32
CA LEU A 65 5.51 0.14 -10.93
C LEU A 65 4.35 0.67 -11.77
N GLU A 66 4.40 1.94 -12.20
CA GLU A 66 3.33 2.54 -13.00
C GLU A 66 3.23 2.00 -14.43
N ASP A 67 4.27 1.32 -14.93
CA ASP A 67 4.30 0.73 -16.28
C ASP A 67 3.30 -0.45 -16.41
N TRP A 68 2.99 -1.08 -15.29
CA TRP A 68 2.10 -2.23 -15.25
C TRP A 68 0.94 -2.11 -14.26
N HIS A 69 0.95 -1.10 -13.38
CA HIS A 69 -0.12 -0.86 -12.41
C HIS A 69 -0.71 0.55 -12.56
N SER A 70 -1.85 0.64 -13.21
CA SER A 70 -2.46 1.91 -13.62
C SER A 70 -2.85 2.86 -12.47
N ASP A 71 -3.09 2.34 -11.26
CA ASP A 71 -3.42 3.17 -10.08
C ASP A 71 -2.17 3.72 -9.37
N VAL A 72 -1.01 3.13 -9.61
CA VAL A 72 0.27 3.67 -9.12
C VAL A 72 0.70 4.81 -10.02
N LYS A 73 1.07 5.95 -9.42
CA LYS A 73 1.54 7.13 -10.14
C LYS A 73 2.79 7.71 -9.50
N ASN A 74 3.73 8.10 -10.36
CA ASN A 74 4.98 8.74 -10.00
C ASN A 74 5.74 7.99 -8.87
N PRO A 75 5.90 6.67 -8.97
CA PRO A 75 6.65 5.92 -7.98
C PRO A 75 8.13 6.33 -8.03
N LYS A 76 8.74 6.56 -6.87
CA LYS A 76 10.13 7.00 -6.81
C LYS A 76 10.83 6.39 -5.60
N LEU A 77 11.83 5.54 -5.87
CA LEU A 77 12.69 4.98 -4.84
C LEU A 77 13.74 6.01 -4.40
N ASN A 78 13.86 6.22 -3.10
CA ASN A 78 14.85 7.11 -2.50
C ASN A 78 16.12 6.31 -2.15
N GLY A 79 17.04 6.20 -3.11
CA GLY A 79 18.29 5.47 -2.97
C GLY A 79 18.27 4.07 -3.58
N VAL A 80 18.83 3.07 -2.89
CA VAL A 80 18.88 1.69 -3.37
C VAL A 80 17.81 0.83 -2.73
N PHE A 81 17.35 -0.21 -3.42
CA PHE A 81 16.32 -1.12 -2.92
C PHE A 81 16.88 -2.02 -1.80
N LYS A 82 16.68 -1.61 -0.55
CA LYS A 82 17.10 -2.35 0.66
C LYS A 82 16.18 -2.03 1.84
N LYS A 83 16.22 -2.85 2.88
CA LYS A 83 15.55 -2.56 4.15
C LYS A 83 15.98 -1.18 4.68
N GLY A 84 15.01 -0.37 5.08
CA GLY A 84 15.17 0.99 5.58
C GLY A 84 15.12 2.08 4.50
N SER A 85 15.19 1.74 3.22
CA SER A 85 14.99 2.71 2.15
C SER A 85 13.52 3.12 2.04
N THR A 86 13.29 4.33 1.56
CA THR A 86 11.94 4.88 1.39
C THR A 86 11.60 5.04 -0.09
N PHE A 87 10.33 5.13 -0.38
CA PHE A 87 9.84 5.49 -1.70
C PHE A 87 8.55 6.29 -1.60
N ASP A 88 8.34 7.16 -2.56
CA ASP A 88 7.17 8.02 -2.67
C ASP A 88 6.35 7.60 -3.87
N TRP A 89 5.04 7.60 -3.75
CA TRP A 89 4.13 7.23 -4.83
C TRP A 89 2.73 7.78 -4.58
N LYS A 90 1.84 7.64 -5.57
CA LYS A 90 0.43 8.02 -5.43
C LYS A 90 -0.46 6.83 -5.76
N SER A 91 -1.55 6.67 -5.02
CA SER A 91 -2.61 5.72 -5.29
C SER A 91 -3.94 6.29 -4.78
N GLY A 92 -5.03 6.06 -5.52
CA GLY A 92 -6.33 6.61 -5.18
C GLY A 92 -6.35 8.14 -5.00
N GLY A 93 -5.43 8.87 -5.64
CA GLY A 93 -5.27 10.32 -5.51
C GLY A 93 -4.51 10.78 -4.26
N LEU A 94 -4.07 9.88 -3.39
CA LEU A 94 -3.31 10.19 -2.18
C LEU A 94 -1.80 10.09 -2.44
N ASN A 95 -1.03 11.00 -1.85
CA ASN A 95 0.42 10.86 -1.77
C ASN A 95 0.77 9.92 -0.61
N ILE A 96 1.62 8.94 -0.87
CA ILE A 96 2.02 7.91 0.08
C ILE A 96 3.54 7.94 0.19
N HIS A 97 4.04 8.03 1.42
CA HIS A 97 5.44 7.85 1.75
C HIS A 97 5.62 6.50 2.42
N SER A 98 6.40 5.62 1.81
CA SER A 98 6.57 4.24 2.27
C SER A 98 8.01 3.95 2.67
N THR A 99 8.19 3.08 3.66
CA THR A 99 9.49 2.58 4.10
C THR A 99 9.54 1.07 3.91
N LEU A 100 10.57 0.57 3.23
CA LEU A 100 10.84 -0.86 3.09
C LEU A 100 11.30 -1.42 4.45
N HIS A 101 10.44 -2.16 5.12
CA HIS A 101 10.78 -2.80 6.40
C HIS A 101 11.31 -4.23 6.22
N THR A 102 10.98 -4.89 5.10
CA THR A 102 11.44 -6.25 4.78
C THR A 102 11.91 -6.32 3.33
N VAL A 103 13.13 -6.80 3.13
CA VAL A 103 13.70 -7.11 1.80
C VAL A 103 14.48 -8.40 1.92
N HIS A 104 13.90 -9.52 1.47
CA HIS A 104 14.57 -10.81 1.34
C HIS A 104 14.56 -11.18 -0.15
N LEU A 105 15.74 -11.11 -0.76
CA LEU A 105 15.92 -11.27 -2.20
C LEU A 105 15.25 -12.54 -2.74
N GLY A 106 14.39 -12.38 -3.73
CA GLY A 106 13.63 -13.46 -4.37
C GLY A 106 12.47 -14.04 -3.54
N HIS A 107 12.30 -13.64 -2.26
CA HIS A 107 11.35 -14.29 -1.35
C HIS A 107 10.32 -13.38 -0.71
N LYS A 108 10.73 -12.21 -0.22
CA LYS A 108 9.82 -11.29 0.49
C LYS A 108 10.13 -9.83 0.23
N ILE A 109 9.09 -9.04 0.11
CA ILE A 109 9.13 -7.58 0.14
C ILE A 109 8.04 -7.12 1.11
N GLY A 110 8.39 -6.19 2.00
CA GLY A 110 7.41 -5.56 2.89
C GLY A 110 7.69 -4.08 3.04
N TRP A 111 6.64 -3.29 3.05
CA TRP A 111 6.73 -1.86 3.33
C TRP A 111 5.56 -1.39 4.17
N SER A 112 5.78 -0.28 4.84
CA SER A 112 4.72 0.45 5.52
C SER A 112 4.65 1.86 4.98
N GLY A 113 3.46 2.40 4.87
CA GLY A 113 3.24 3.74 4.34
C GLY A 113 2.22 4.52 5.14
N LYS A 114 2.49 5.84 5.28
CA LYS A 114 1.55 6.79 5.85
C LYS A 114 0.92 7.61 4.73
N ALA A 115 -0.40 7.76 4.79
CA ALA A 115 -1.18 8.69 4.00
C ALA A 115 -2.09 9.47 4.94
N PHE A 116 -2.82 10.47 4.43
CA PHE A 116 -3.73 11.27 5.25
C PHE A 116 -4.76 10.41 5.99
N GLY A 117 -4.70 10.42 7.31
CA GLY A 117 -5.62 9.68 8.20
C GLY A 117 -5.49 8.16 8.15
N ALA A 118 -4.47 7.62 7.49
CA ALA A 118 -4.26 6.20 7.29
C ALA A 118 -2.79 5.81 7.41
N PHE A 119 -2.55 4.60 7.88
CA PHE A 119 -1.25 3.92 7.89
C PHE A 119 -1.47 2.47 7.47
N ALA A 120 -0.61 1.97 6.58
CA ALA A 120 -0.71 0.61 6.08
C ALA A 120 0.61 -0.15 6.24
N ILE A 121 0.50 -1.46 6.45
CA ILE A 121 1.62 -2.42 6.42
C ILE A 121 1.30 -3.44 5.35
N HIS A 122 2.17 -3.57 4.35
CA HIS A 122 2.06 -4.52 3.24
C HIS A 122 3.17 -5.55 3.33
N ASN A 123 2.83 -6.82 3.16
CA ASN A 123 3.78 -7.92 3.08
C ASN A 123 3.51 -8.80 1.86
N TRP A 124 4.51 -8.97 1.04
CA TRP A 124 4.49 -9.81 -0.15
C TRP A 124 5.44 -10.99 0.02
N SER A 125 5.00 -12.19 -0.33
CA SER A 125 5.82 -13.40 -0.32
C SER A 125 5.75 -14.10 -1.68
N PHE A 126 6.89 -14.59 -2.16
CA PHE A 126 7.04 -15.25 -3.47
C PHE A 126 7.55 -16.66 -3.22
N ILE A 127 6.70 -17.67 -3.44
CA ILE A 127 6.98 -19.07 -3.14
C ILE A 127 6.95 -19.86 -4.45
N GLU A 128 8.12 -20.33 -4.89
CA GLU A 128 8.22 -21.09 -6.12
C GLU A 128 8.01 -22.58 -5.89
N HIS A 129 7.25 -23.20 -6.79
CA HIS A 129 7.11 -24.62 -6.90
C HIS A 129 6.93 -25.03 -8.38
N ASN A 130 7.80 -25.89 -8.90
CA ASN A 130 7.76 -26.40 -10.27
C ASN A 130 7.69 -25.28 -11.34
N GLY A 131 8.52 -24.24 -11.21
CA GLY A 131 8.59 -23.13 -12.17
C GLY A 131 7.39 -22.15 -12.13
N LYS A 132 6.50 -22.29 -11.16
CA LYS A 132 5.39 -21.39 -10.91
C LYS A 132 5.55 -20.75 -9.54
N THR A 133 5.10 -19.51 -9.40
CA THR A 133 5.17 -18.77 -8.16
C THR A 133 3.79 -18.55 -7.56
N THR A 134 3.59 -18.99 -6.32
CA THR A 134 2.48 -18.51 -5.50
C THR A 134 2.89 -17.20 -4.84
N VAL A 135 2.24 -16.12 -5.25
CA VAL A 135 2.40 -14.80 -4.64
C VAL A 135 1.32 -14.65 -3.58
N LYS A 136 1.74 -14.35 -2.36
CA LYS A 136 0.86 -14.08 -1.22
C LYS A 136 1.05 -12.63 -0.81
N VAL A 137 -0.05 -11.94 -0.54
CA VAL A 137 -0.05 -10.59 0.01
C VAL A 137 -0.95 -10.52 1.23
N GLU A 138 -0.45 -9.91 2.27
CA GLU A 138 -1.21 -9.53 3.45
C GLU A 138 -1.04 -8.04 3.71
N GLU A 139 -2.13 -7.40 4.09
CA GLU A 139 -2.13 -5.98 4.40
C GLU A 139 -3.05 -5.67 5.57
N SER A 140 -2.60 -4.74 6.41
CA SER A 140 -3.42 -4.10 7.43
C SER A 140 -3.42 -2.60 7.26
N MET A 141 -4.57 -1.98 7.49
CA MET A 141 -4.72 -0.52 7.49
C MET A 141 -5.35 -0.05 8.80
N GLU A 142 -4.79 1.00 9.38
CA GLU A 142 -5.27 1.65 10.59
C GLU A 142 -5.20 3.17 10.46
N GLY A 143 -5.81 3.88 11.38
CA GLY A 143 -5.84 5.34 11.41
C GLY A 143 -7.25 5.86 11.64
N TRP A 144 -7.35 7.16 11.92
CA TRP A 144 -8.64 7.77 12.27
C TRP A 144 -9.63 7.75 11.10
N LEU A 145 -9.16 7.99 9.86
CA LEU A 145 -10.01 7.98 8.68
C LEU A 145 -10.43 6.55 8.30
N VAL A 146 -9.50 5.60 8.43
CA VAL A 146 -9.77 4.16 8.21
C VAL A 146 -10.84 3.67 9.18
N SER A 147 -10.74 4.04 10.46
CA SER A 147 -11.72 3.67 11.49
C SER A 147 -13.10 4.27 11.22
N LEU A 148 -13.15 5.54 10.79
CA LEU A 148 -14.38 6.24 10.46
C LEU A 148 -15.09 5.64 9.23
N MET A 149 -14.31 5.18 8.23
CA MET A 149 -14.82 4.68 6.95
C MET A 149 -14.47 3.21 6.71
N LYS A 150 -14.46 2.40 7.76
CA LYS A 150 -14.00 1.01 7.75
C LYS A 150 -14.51 0.19 6.57
N SER A 151 -15.81 0.21 6.30
CA SER A 151 -16.39 -0.59 5.20
C SER A 151 -15.88 -0.16 3.82
N THR A 152 -15.70 1.14 3.60
CA THR A 152 -15.16 1.69 2.34
C THR A 152 -13.71 1.29 2.16
N PHE A 153 -12.89 1.43 3.20
CA PHE A 153 -11.48 1.03 3.15
C PHE A 153 -11.31 -0.49 2.98
N GLN A 154 -12.14 -1.30 3.66
CA GLN A 154 -12.08 -2.76 3.51
C GLN A 154 -12.34 -3.19 2.06
N LYS A 155 -13.42 -2.71 1.45
CA LYS A 155 -13.76 -3.00 0.04
C LYS A 155 -12.70 -2.46 -0.93
N GLY A 156 -12.22 -1.25 -0.67
CA GLY A 156 -11.16 -0.62 -1.46
C GLY A 156 -9.87 -1.42 -1.43
N LEU A 157 -9.44 -1.85 -0.24
CA LEU A 157 -8.24 -2.67 -0.06
C LEU A 157 -8.35 -4.01 -0.78
N GLU A 158 -9.45 -4.74 -0.57
CA GLU A 158 -9.67 -6.04 -1.22
C GLU A 158 -9.63 -5.93 -2.75
N SER A 159 -10.30 -4.92 -3.31
CA SER A 159 -10.31 -4.66 -4.75
C SER A 159 -8.92 -4.25 -5.26
N SER A 160 -8.23 -3.38 -4.54
CA SER A 160 -6.89 -2.92 -4.91
C SER A 160 -5.90 -4.09 -4.97
N LEU A 161 -5.85 -4.95 -3.95
CA LEU A 161 -4.92 -6.09 -3.95
C LEU A 161 -5.24 -7.12 -5.04
N GLN A 162 -6.52 -7.32 -5.40
CA GLN A 162 -6.89 -8.14 -6.55
C GLN A 162 -6.31 -7.58 -7.85
N ILE A 163 -6.39 -6.26 -8.03
CA ILE A 163 -5.83 -5.57 -9.21
C ILE A 163 -4.30 -5.70 -9.22
N TRP A 164 -3.64 -5.50 -8.08
CA TRP A 164 -2.20 -5.68 -7.94
C TRP A 164 -1.77 -7.08 -8.35
N LEU A 165 -2.38 -8.11 -7.78
CA LEU A 165 -2.06 -9.51 -8.07
C LEU A 165 -2.31 -9.87 -9.53
N LYS A 166 -3.44 -9.42 -10.10
CA LYS A 166 -3.79 -9.66 -11.51
C LYS A 166 -2.80 -8.98 -12.46
N ASN A 167 -2.45 -7.74 -12.21
CA ASN A 167 -1.53 -6.99 -13.06
C ASN A 167 -0.10 -7.55 -12.98
N LEU A 168 0.36 -7.91 -11.76
CA LEU A 168 1.64 -8.58 -11.56
C LEU A 168 1.70 -9.90 -12.33
N LYS A 169 0.61 -10.70 -12.30
CA LYS A 169 0.49 -11.93 -13.07
C LYS A 169 0.61 -11.66 -14.57
N ILE A 170 -0.16 -10.72 -15.10
CA ILE A 170 -0.12 -10.36 -16.52
C ILE A 170 1.29 -9.92 -16.92
N GLN A 171 1.95 -9.09 -16.11
CA GLN A 171 3.30 -8.60 -16.40
C GLN A 171 4.34 -9.72 -16.36
N ALA A 172 4.28 -10.59 -15.36
CA ALA A 172 5.25 -11.67 -15.19
C ALA A 172 5.09 -12.81 -16.21
N GLU A 173 3.87 -13.04 -16.71
CA GLU A 173 3.59 -14.08 -17.70
C GLU A 173 3.76 -13.58 -19.15
N LYS A 174 4.08 -12.31 -19.38
CA LYS A 174 4.52 -11.87 -20.70
C LYS A 174 5.78 -12.63 -21.09
N ASN A 175 5.75 -13.26 -22.27
CA ASN A 175 6.95 -13.78 -22.87
C ASN A 175 7.87 -12.61 -23.19
N ASP A 176 9.11 -12.66 -22.74
CA ASP A 176 10.13 -11.76 -23.22
C ASP A 176 10.29 -12.15 -24.71
N LEU A 177 9.65 -11.37 -25.61
CA LEU A 177 9.90 -11.52 -27.03
C LEU A 177 11.37 -11.14 -27.25
N THR A 178 12.22 -12.19 -27.35
CA THR A 178 13.62 -12.12 -27.72
C THR A 178 13.76 -11.46 -29.08
#